data_c480e0363584c12b40a86381d3c0824a
#
_entry.id   c480e0363584c12b40a86381d3c0824a
#
_cell.length_a   1.000
_cell.length_b   1.000
_cell.length_c   1.000
_cell.angle_alpha   90.00
_cell.angle_beta   90.00
_cell.angle_gamma   90.00
#
_symmetry.space_group_name_H-M   'P 1'
#
loop_
_entity.id
_entity.type
_entity.pdbx_description
1 polymer ?
#
loop_
_entity_poly.entity_id
_entity_poly.type
_entity_poly.pdbx_seq_one_letter_code
_entity_poly.pdbx_strand_id
1 'polypeptide(L)'
;MITLGKYIDFKNAGENVFLQAQVVTGYTKDELREKSMDDIAPLINKFIEDCKGYNDNKLQKYIKMGGKTMGFHPNLEAMSFGEYLDLNELVRSDFTNNLPKIMSILYRPVVSEFMHNYEIEKYDSAVHIKNADLFREVDMAYVNGAMVFFCLLREDLLSSSLKLLDQQMLTQMEESLTLIEEALHSHLNMGGGI
;
A
#
# COMPACT_ATOMS: atom_id res chain seq x y z
N MET A 1 -8.60 0.91 -20.70
CA MET A 1 -8.12 0.19 -19.49
C MET A 1 -6.61 0.22 -19.48
N ILE A 2 -5.99 0.75 -18.43
CA ILE A 2 -4.55 0.74 -18.22
C ILE A 2 -4.26 -0.30 -17.15
N THR A 3 -3.44 -1.31 -17.48
CA THR A 3 -3.04 -2.32 -16.50
C THR A 3 -1.94 -1.78 -15.59
N LEU A 4 -1.83 -2.33 -14.39
CA LEU A 4 -0.76 -2.00 -13.43
C LEU A 4 0.62 -2.22 -14.05
N GLY A 5 0.82 -3.32 -14.79
CA GLY A 5 2.08 -3.60 -15.47
C GLY A 5 2.44 -2.49 -16.46
N LYS A 6 1.49 -2.08 -17.29
CA LYS A 6 1.70 -1.01 -18.28
C LYS A 6 2.02 0.34 -17.61
N TYR A 7 1.37 0.64 -16.49
CA TYR A 7 1.66 1.84 -15.70
C TYR A 7 3.09 1.82 -15.15
N ILE A 8 3.52 0.69 -14.55
CA ILE A 8 4.87 0.53 -14.01
C ILE A 8 5.93 0.67 -15.12
N ASP A 9 5.73 -0.03 -16.24
CA ASP A 9 6.67 0.00 -17.37
C ASP A 9 6.81 1.42 -17.94
N PHE A 10 5.69 2.17 -17.99
CA PHE A 10 5.69 3.57 -18.41
C PHE A 10 6.45 4.46 -17.43
N LYS A 11 6.25 4.26 -16.12
CA LYS A 11 7.01 4.99 -15.08
C LYS A 11 8.50 4.69 -15.13
N ASN A 12 8.88 3.44 -15.35
CA ASN A 12 10.26 3.01 -15.47
C ASN A 12 10.94 3.51 -16.77
N ALA A 13 10.17 3.81 -17.80
CA ALA A 13 10.68 4.45 -19.02
C ALA A 13 11.21 5.87 -18.74
N GLY A 14 10.80 6.51 -17.63
CA GLY A 14 11.24 7.84 -17.24
C GLY A 14 11.01 8.86 -18.37
N GLU A 15 12.05 9.62 -18.72
CA GLU A 15 12.02 10.60 -19.82
C GLU A 15 12.34 10.01 -21.20
N ASN A 16 12.54 8.71 -21.28
CA ASN A 16 12.86 8.05 -22.56
C ASN A 16 11.61 7.87 -23.41
N VAL A 17 11.37 8.83 -24.30
CA VAL A 17 10.21 8.89 -25.19
C VAL A 17 10.06 7.62 -26.05
N PHE A 18 11.17 7.01 -26.44
CA PHE A 18 11.15 5.77 -27.23
C PHE A 18 10.57 4.59 -26.40
N LEU A 19 11.02 4.43 -25.16
CA LEU A 19 10.49 3.40 -24.26
C LEU A 19 9.03 3.67 -23.88
N GLN A 20 8.68 4.94 -23.64
CA GLN A 20 7.30 5.34 -23.43
C GLN A 20 6.41 4.96 -24.62
N ALA A 21 6.86 5.24 -25.83
CA ALA A 21 6.15 4.88 -27.06
C ALA A 21 5.95 3.37 -27.17
N GLN A 22 6.99 2.57 -26.90
CA GLN A 22 6.88 1.10 -26.90
C GLN A 22 5.82 0.61 -25.90
N VAL A 23 5.85 1.12 -24.69
CA VAL A 23 4.89 0.73 -23.65
C VAL A 23 3.46 1.11 -24.05
N VAL A 24 3.27 2.31 -24.58
CA VAL A 24 1.93 2.81 -24.91
C VAL A 24 1.33 2.11 -26.11
N THR A 25 2.12 1.93 -27.18
CA THR A 25 1.64 1.40 -28.46
C THR A 25 1.76 -0.11 -28.57
N GLY A 26 2.73 -0.71 -27.89
CA GLY A 26 3.14 -2.10 -28.08
C GLY A 26 3.97 -2.33 -29.34
N TYR A 27 4.35 -1.27 -30.07
CA TYR A 27 5.15 -1.40 -31.28
C TYR A 27 6.58 -1.83 -30.97
N THR A 28 7.13 -2.62 -31.88
CA THR A 28 8.55 -2.97 -31.88
C THR A 28 9.41 -1.76 -32.20
N LYS A 29 10.73 -1.89 -31.97
CA LYS A 29 11.68 -0.84 -32.27
C LYS A 29 11.67 -0.44 -33.76
N ASP A 30 11.53 -1.42 -34.65
CA ASP A 30 11.57 -1.17 -36.08
C ASP A 30 10.26 -0.50 -36.58
N GLU A 31 9.12 -0.92 -36.06
CA GLU A 31 7.83 -0.26 -36.35
C GLU A 31 7.81 1.19 -35.87
N LEU A 32 8.39 1.49 -34.69
CA LEU A 32 8.46 2.87 -34.20
C LEU A 32 9.35 3.78 -35.03
N ARG A 33 10.41 3.24 -35.66
CA ARG A 33 11.29 4.01 -36.55
C ARG A 33 10.60 4.50 -37.81
N GLU A 34 9.53 3.83 -38.24
CA GLU A 34 8.73 4.18 -39.38
C GLU A 34 7.62 5.21 -39.07
N LYS A 35 7.39 5.51 -37.77
CA LYS A 35 6.35 6.44 -37.34
C LYS A 35 6.88 7.85 -37.14
N SER A 36 6.02 8.83 -37.44
CA SER A 36 6.34 10.23 -37.13
C SER A 36 6.12 10.54 -35.64
N MET A 37 6.76 11.61 -35.16
CA MET A 37 6.49 12.12 -33.82
C MET A 37 5.04 12.62 -33.69
N ASP A 38 4.46 13.12 -34.77
CA ASP A 38 3.06 13.60 -34.78
C ASP A 38 2.05 12.45 -34.58
N ASP A 39 2.43 11.21 -34.97
CA ASP A 39 1.61 10.02 -34.74
C ASP A 39 1.76 9.50 -33.31
N ILE A 40 2.95 9.60 -32.73
CA ILE A 40 3.29 8.98 -31.42
C ILE A 40 2.98 9.89 -30.23
N ALA A 41 3.32 11.19 -30.33
CA ALA A 41 3.17 12.10 -29.21
C ALA A 41 1.72 12.22 -28.68
N PRO A 42 0.67 12.23 -29.52
CA PRO A 42 -0.70 12.22 -29.06
C PRO A 42 -1.07 10.97 -28.25
N LEU A 43 -0.53 9.80 -28.62
CA LEU A 43 -0.79 8.54 -27.93
C LEU A 43 -0.16 8.52 -26.53
N ILE A 44 1.07 9.02 -26.40
CA ILE A 44 1.74 9.19 -25.12
C ILE A 44 0.97 10.19 -24.24
N ASN A 45 0.62 11.35 -24.79
CA ASN A 45 -0.13 12.37 -24.05
C ASN A 45 -1.48 11.84 -23.57
N LYS A 46 -2.20 11.12 -24.43
CA LYS A 46 -3.46 10.49 -24.05
C LYS A 46 -3.27 9.48 -22.93
N PHE A 47 -2.23 8.66 -22.97
CA PHE A 47 -1.94 7.71 -21.92
C PHE A 47 -1.68 8.42 -20.56
N ILE A 48 -0.92 9.53 -20.60
CA ILE A 48 -0.65 10.35 -19.40
C ILE A 48 -1.95 10.93 -18.83
N GLU A 49 -2.83 11.47 -19.70
CA GLU A 49 -4.13 12.00 -19.29
C GLU A 49 -5.04 10.90 -18.73
N ASP A 50 -5.08 9.75 -19.39
CA ASP A 50 -5.83 8.58 -18.90
C ASP A 50 -5.32 8.14 -17.52
N CYS A 51 -3.99 8.16 -17.26
CA CYS A 51 -3.43 7.88 -15.94
C CYS A 51 -3.84 8.90 -14.87
N LYS A 52 -3.97 10.19 -15.22
CA LYS A 52 -4.45 11.23 -14.29
C LYS A 52 -5.94 11.12 -14.01
N GLY A 53 -6.70 10.58 -14.96
CA GLY A 53 -8.15 10.42 -14.88
C GLY A 53 -8.61 9.32 -13.91
N TYR A 54 -7.71 8.48 -13.40
CA TYR A 54 -8.03 7.45 -12.40
C TYR A 54 -8.29 8.06 -11.00
N ASN A 55 -9.32 8.92 -10.92
CA ASN A 55 -9.76 9.52 -9.65
C ASN A 55 -10.85 8.70 -8.94
N ASP A 56 -11.19 7.49 -9.44
CA ASP A 56 -12.14 6.62 -8.78
C ASP A 56 -11.46 5.94 -7.59
N ASN A 57 -11.58 6.60 -6.43
CA ASN A 57 -11.02 6.15 -5.15
C ASN A 57 -11.88 5.07 -4.49
N LYS A 58 -12.79 4.45 -5.24
CA LYS A 58 -13.69 3.43 -4.71
C LYS A 58 -13.00 2.09 -4.60
N LEU A 59 -12.86 1.62 -3.37
CA LEU A 59 -12.36 0.27 -3.11
C LEU A 59 -13.26 -0.78 -3.77
N GLN A 60 -12.68 -1.61 -4.62
CA GLN A 60 -13.33 -2.82 -5.14
C GLN A 60 -13.04 -3.98 -4.19
N LYS A 61 -14.09 -4.49 -3.55
CA LYS A 61 -13.94 -5.60 -2.61
C LYS A 61 -13.46 -6.89 -3.26
N TYR A 62 -13.80 -7.09 -4.53
CA TYR A 62 -13.49 -8.31 -5.27
C TYR A 62 -12.88 -8.00 -6.62
N ILE A 63 -11.86 -8.75 -6.99
CA ILE A 63 -11.22 -8.74 -8.31
C ILE A 63 -11.21 -10.17 -8.85
N LYS A 64 -11.61 -10.37 -10.10
CA LYS A 64 -11.51 -11.68 -10.76
C LYS A 64 -10.21 -11.75 -11.56
N MET A 65 -9.35 -12.70 -11.20
CA MET A 65 -8.09 -12.92 -11.91
C MET A 65 -7.61 -14.37 -11.76
N GLY A 66 -6.92 -14.88 -12.77
CA GLY A 66 -6.40 -16.24 -12.74
C GLY A 66 -7.46 -17.32 -12.50
N GLY A 67 -8.71 -17.08 -12.92
CA GLY A 67 -9.83 -17.99 -12.67
C GLY A 67 -10.34 -18.03 -11.22
N LYS A 68 -9.81 -17.17 -10.34
CA LYS A 68 -10.20 -17.06 -8.93
C LYS A 68 -10.84 -15.70 -8.63
N THR A 69 -11.67 -15.66 -7.60
CA THR A 69 -12.13 -14.42 -6.99
C THR A 69 -11.15 -14.04 -5.89
N MET A 70 -10.51 -12.87 -6.04
CA MET A 70 -9.62 -12.31 -5.04
C MET A 70 -10.41 -11.30 -4.22
N GLY A 71 -10.41 -11.44 -2.89
CA GLY A 71 -11.04 -10.50 -1.96
C GLY A 71 -10.00 -9.55 -1.37
N PHE A 72 -10.37 -8.28 -1.24
CA PHE A 72 -9.57 -7.34 -0.46
C PHE A 72 -9.54 -7.77 1.00
N HIS A 73 -8.46 -7.50 1.70
CA HIS A 73 -8.32 -7.85 3.12
C HIS A 73 -9.52 -7.32 3.94
N PRO A 74 -10.35 -8.20 4.53
CA PRO A 74 -11.65 -7.78 5.09
C PRO A 74 -11.53 -6.90 6.33
N ASN A 75 -10.43 -7.03 7.06
CA ASN A 75 -10.15 -6.25 8.26
C ASN A 75 -8.64 -5.99 8.39
N LEU A 76 -8.17 -4.84 7.91
CA LEU A 76 -6.75 -4.47 7.95
C LEU A 76 -6.21 -4.28 9.38
N GLU A 77 -7.07 -3.98 10.36
CA GLU A 77 -6.66 -3.89 11.78
C GLU A 77 -6.30 -5.27 12.36
N ALA A 78 -6.89 -6.32 11.81
CA ALA A 78 -6.59 -7.71 12.18
C ALA A 78 -5.47 -8.33 11.32
N MET A 79 -4.74 -7.51 10.58
CA MET A 79 -3.59 -7.95 9.79
C MET A 79 -2.52 -8.56 10.71
N SER A 80 -1.93 -9.67 10.30
CA SER A 80 -0.83 -10.26 11.05
C SER A 80 0.41 -9.37 11.03
N PHE A 81 1.25 -9.50 12.04
CA PHE A 81 2.50 -8.74 12.11
C PHE A 81 3.42 -9.00 10.92
N GLY A 82 3.45 -10.24 10.41
CA GLY A 82 4.20 -10.60 9.20
C GLY A 82 3.70 -9.87 7.95
N GLU A 83 2.37 -9.83 7.73
CA GLU A 83 1.76 -9.07 6.64
C GLU A 83 2.13 -7.59 6.71
N TYR A 84 2.04 -7.01 7.92
CA TYR A 84 2.37 -5.60 8.13
C TYR A 84 3.84 -5.30 7.84
N LEU A 85 4.77 -6.16 8.29
CA LEU A 85 6.20 -5.99 8.03
C LEU A 85 6.51 -6.04 6.54
N ASP A 86 5.98 -7.04 5.83
CA ASP A 86 6.22 -7.20 4.40
C ASP A 86 5.63 -6.02 3.61
N LEU A 87 4.42 -5.56 3.94
CA LEU A 87 3.83 -4.36 3.32
C LEU A 87 4.68 -3.11 3.58
N ASN A 88 5.12 -2.90 4.81
CA ASN A 88 5.93 -1.73 5.17
C ASN A 88 7.28 -1.71 4.45
N GLU A 89 7.93 -2.86 4.30
CA GLU A 89 9.18 -3.00 3.55
C GLU A 89 8.97 -2.71 2.06
N LEU A 90 7.93 -3.29 1.46
CA LEU A 90 7.61 -3.08 0.04
C LEU A 90 7.27 -1.62 -0.28
N VAL A 91 6.53 -0.96 0.61
CA VAL A 91 6.18 0.46 0.45
C VAL A 91 7.41 1.37 0.55
N ARG A 92 8.35 1.03 1.45
CA ARG A 92 9.54 1.86 1.69
C ARG A 92 10.65 1.68 0.67
N SER A 93 10.81 0.48 0.12
CA SER A 93 11.92 0.18 -0.79
C SER A 93 11.71 0.76 -2.18
N ASP A 94 10.68 0.35 -2.88
CA ASP A 94 10.30 0.84 -4.21
C ASP A 94 8.80 0.68 -4.41
N PHE A 95 8.04 1.68 -3.98
CA PHE A 95 6.60 1.63 -4.00
C PHE A 95 6.03 1.25 -5.37
N THR A 96 6.48 1.91 -6.44
CA THR A 96 5.95 1.72 -7.79
C THR A 96 6.18 0.30 -8.30
N ASN A 97 7.41 -0.19 -8.23
CA ASN A 97 7.73 -1.54 -8.72
C ASN A 97 7.19 -2.64 -7.80
N ASN A 98 6.95 -2.34 -6.53
CA ASN A 98 6.38 -3.28 -5.58
C ASN A 98 4.84 -3.29 -5.55
N LEU A 99 4.14 -2.41 -6.29
CA LEU A 99 2.68 -2.40 -6.34
C LEU A 99 2.05 -3.78 -6.61
N PRO A 100 2.54 -4.62 -7.53
CA PRO A 100 1.99 -5.97 -7.70
C PRO A 100 2.08 -6.83 -6.45
N LYS A 101 3.19 -6.74 -5.71
CA LYS A 101 3.39 -7.48 -4.45
C LYS A 101 2.50 -6.94 -3.34
N ILE A 102 2.39 -5.62 -3.23
CA ILE A 102 1.49 -4.96 -2.29
C ILE A 102 0.04 -5.40 -2.56
N MET A 103 -0.39 -5.37 -3.83
CA MET A 103 -1.72 -5.85 -4.22
C MET A 103 -1.92 -7.33 -3.89
N SER A 104 -0.91 -8.18 -4.03
CA SER A 104 -1.00 -9.61 -3.71
C SER A 104 -1.13 -9.91 -2.22
N ILE A 105 -0.66 -9.02 -1.36
CA ILE A 105 -0.88 -9.10 0.08
C ILE A 105 -2.29 -8.64 0.43
N LEU A 106 -2.74 -7.53 -0.17
CA LEU A 106 -4.05 -6.94 0.10
C LEU A 106 -5.21 -7.72 -0.52
N TYR A 107 -5.00 -8.37 -1.66
CA TYR A 107 -6.01 -9.19 -2.34
C TYR A 107 -5.57 -10.64 -2.38
N ARG A 108 -6.34 -11.50 -1.77
CA ARG A 108 -6.07 -12.95 -1.71
C ARG A 108 -7.30 -13.75 -2.15
N PRO A 109 -7.11 -15.02 -2.56
CA PRO A 109 -8.24 -15.87 -2.92
C PRO A 109 -9.29 -15.91 -1.81
N VAL A 110 -10.56 -15.73 -2.18
CA VAL A 110 -11.69 -15.95 -1.26
C VAL A 110 -11.84 -17.43 -1.02
N VAL A 111 -11.81 -17.86 0.24
CA VAL A 111 -11.92 -19.26 0.65
C VAL A 111 -13.31 -19.62 1.19
N SER A 112 -13.99 -18.64 1.78
CA SER A 112 -15.39 -18.79 2.20
C SER A 112 -16.14 -17.47 2.06
N GLU A 113 -17.45 -17.57 1.81
CA GLU A 113 -18.36 -16.42 1.74
C GLU A 113 -19.65 -16.77 2.47
N PHE A 114 -20.03 -15.93 3.43
CA PHE A 114 -21.26 -16.12 4.18
C PHE A 114 -21.98 -14.78 4.37
N MET A 115 -23.19 -14.70 3.82
CA MET A 115 -24.00 -13.46 3.79
C MET A 115 -23.22 -12.28 3.14
N HIS A 116 -22.78 -11.32 3.95
CA HIS A 116 -22.05 -10.13 3.50
C HIS A 116 -20.55 -10.15 3.87
N ASN A 117 -20.13 -11.22 4.53
CA ASN A 117 -18.76 -11.42 4.99
C ASN A 117 -18.07 -12.47 4.13
N TYR A 118 -16.77 -12.33 4.00
CA TYR A 118 -15.92 -13.30 3.32
C TYR A 118 -14.60 -13.48 4.07
N GLU A 119 -14.01 -14.64 3.88
CA GLU A 119 -12.67 -14.94 4.36
C GLU A 119 -11.74 -15.11 3.17
N ILE A 120 -10.53 -14.62 3.32
CA ILE A 120 -9.47 -14.76 2.33
C ILE A 120 -8.44 -15.78 2.81
N GLU A 121 -7.71 -16.36 1.88
CA GLU A 121 -6.62 -17.28 2.16
C GLU A 121 -5.64 -16.67 3.17
N LYS A 122 -5.14 -17.50 4.11
CA LYS A 122 -4.15 -17.05 5.08
C LYS A 122 -2.88 -16.57 4.38
N TYR A 123 -2.28 -15.53 4.93
CA TYR A 123 -1.06 -14.98 4.37
C TYR A 123 0.10 -15.99 4.45
N ASP A 124 0.76 -16.16 3.32
CA ASP A 124 2.03 -16.86 3.18
C ASP A 124 2.90 -16.07 2.19
N SER A 125 3.95 -15.43 2.69
CA SER A 125 4.82 -14.58 1.87
C SER A 125 5.44 -15.32 0.69
N ALA A 126 5.83 -16.58 0.88
CA ALA A 126 6.42 -17.40 -0.18
C ALA A 126 5.44 -17.66 -1.35
N VAL A 127 4.15 -17.75 -1.06
CA VAL A 127 3.10 -18.00 -2.06
C VAL A 127 2.60 -16.70 -2.68
N HIS A 128 2.23 -15.73 -1.85
CA HIS A 128 1.55 -14.50 -2.32
C HIS A 128 2.51 -13.58 -3.08
N ILE A 129 3.71 -13.33 -2.55
CA ILE A 129 4.70 -12.49 -3.23
C ILE A 129 5.17 -13.13 -4.53
N LYS A 130 5.31 -14.45 -4.57
CA LYS A 130 5.68 -15.17 -5.81
C LYS A 130 4.63 -15.05 -6.91
N ASN A 131 3.34 -14.97 -6.55
CA ASN A 131 2.24 -14.87 -7.50
C ASN A 131 1.87 -13.40 -7.82
N ALA A 132 2.64 -12.43 -7.33
CA ALA A 132 2.38 -11.01 -7.50
C ALA A 132 2.32 -10.56 -8.97
N ASP A 133 3.06 -11.23 -9.88
CA ASP A 133 3.08 -10.89 -11.29
C ASP A 133 1.69 -10.96 -11.96
N LEU A 134 0.78 -11.79 -11.43
CA LEU A 134 -0.60 -11.81 -11.90
C LEU A 134 -1.30 -10.46 -11.74
N PHE A 135 -0.93 -9.68 -10.73
CA PHE A 135 -1.50 -8.35 -10.49
C PHE A 135 -1.04 -7.29 -11.49
N ARG A 136 -0.01 -7.56 -12.30
CA ARG A 136 0.38 -6.66 -13.39
C ARG A 136 -0.72 -6.47 -14.44
N GLU A 137 -1.63 -7.45 -14.56
CA GLU A 137 -2.78 -7.40 -15.49
C GLU A 137 -4.02 -6.70 -14.92
N VAL A 138 -3.99 -6.31 -13.64
CA VAL A 138 -5.11 -5.65 -12.97
C VAL A 138 -5.25 -4.20 -13.45
N ASP A 139 -6.49 -3.73 -13.60
CA ASP A 139 -6.79 -2.33 -13.93
C ASP A 139 -6.30 -1.37 -12.83
N MET A 140 -5.64 -0.29 -13.24
CA MET A 140 -5.18 0.76 -12.34
C MET A 140 -6.29 1.38 -11.49
N ALA A 141 -7.54 1.37 -11.94
CA ALA A 141 -8.67 1.83 -11.13
C ALA A 141 -8.81 1.04 -9.82
N TYR A 142 -8.60 -0.28 -9.88
CA TYR A 142 -8.65 -1.14 -8.68
C TYR A 142 -7.45 -0.91 -7.76
N VAL A 143 -6.29 -0.68 -8.37
CA VAL A 143 -5.06 -0.38 -7.61
C VAL A 143 -5.21 0.94 -6.87
N ASN A 144 -5.69 1.99 -7.53
CA ASN A 144 -5.91 3.30 -6.91
C ASN A 144 -6.88 3.22 -5.73
N GLY A 145 -8.04 2.57 -5.92
CA GLY A 145 -9.02 2.40 -4.84
C GLY A 145 -8.44 1.68 -3.62
N ALA A 146 -7.65 0.62 -3.84
CA ALA A 146 -6.99 -0.12 -2.78
C ALA A 146 -5.91 0.71 -2.07
N MET A 147 -5.10 1.48 -2.83
CA MET A 147 -4.02 2.30 -2.26
C MET A 147 -4.55 3.47 -1.45
N VAL A 148 -5.58 4.17 -1.92
CA VAL A 148 -6.21 5.24 -1.15
C VAL A 148 -6.75 4.71 0.18
N PHE A 149 -7.46 3.59 0.15
CA PHE A 149 -7.98 2.96 1.36
C PHE A 149 -6.86 2.54 2.33
N PHE A 150 -5.80 1.93 1.81
CA PHE A 150 -4.64 1.52 2.61
C PHE A 150 -3.90 2.71 3.23
N CYS A 151 -3.71 3.80 2.49
CA CYS A 151 -3.06 5.02 2.99
C CYS A 151 -3.86 5.67 4.11
N LEU A 152 -5.18 5.81 3.95
CA LEU A 152 -6.06 6.37 4.98
C LEU A 152 -5.99 5.56 6.28
N LEU A 153 -6.06 4.23 6.18
CA LEU A 153 -5.97 3.38 7.36
C LEU A 153 -4.60 3.44 8.02
N ARG A 154 -3.51 3.49 7.24
CA ARG A 154 -2.16 3.64 7.78
C ARG A 154 -2.00 4.94 8.58
N GLU A 155 -2.55 6.04 8.11
CA GLU A 155 -2.56 7.32 8.84
C GLU A 155 -3.33 7.21 10.15
N ASP A 156 -4.49 6.56 10.15
CA ASP A 156 -5.29 6.32 11.34
C ASP A 156 -4.56 5.44 12.36
N LEU A 157 -3.92 4.36 11.91
CA LEU A 157 -3.12 3.48 12.78
C LEU A 157 -1.91 4.20 13.37
N LEU A 158 -1.19 4.99 12.57
CA LEU A 158 -0.05 5.77 13.05
C LEU A 158 -0.49 6.83 14.08
N SER A 159 -1.58 7.55 13.80
CA SER A 159 -2.11 8.56 14.73
C SER A 159 -2.59 7.95 16.05
N SER A 160 -3.21 6.78 15.98
CA SER A 160 -3.67 6.04 17.17
C SER A 160 -2.49 5.51 17.99
N SER A 161 -1.45 4.99 17.33
CA SER A 161 -0.24 4.51 17.99
C SER A 161 0.54 5.64 18.66
N LEU A 162 0.62 6.82 18.03
CA LEU A 162 1.26 8.01 18.62
C LEU A 162 0.49 8.48 19.87
N LYS A 163 -0.84 8.51 19.82
CA LYS A 163 -1.67 8.87 20.97
C LYS A 163 -1.47 7.91 22.16
N LEU A 164 -1.36 6.60 21.88
CA LEU A 164 -1.09 5.61 22.92
C LEU A 164 0.31 5.77 23.53
N LEU A 165 1.32 6.06 22.70
CA LEU A 165 2.68 6.34 23.18
C LEU A 165 2.74 7.61 24.02
N ASP A 166 2.07 8.68 23.61
CA ASP A 166 2.00 9.93 24.38
C ASP A 166 1.31 9.71 25.73
N GLN A 167 0.22 8.93 25.76
CA GLN A 167 -0.46 8.58 27.01
C GLN A 167 0.43 7.74 27.93
N GLN A 168 1.14 6.75 27.42
CA GLN A 168 2.07 5.93 28.20
C GLN A 168 3.23 6.75 28.77
N MET A 169 3.79 7.67 27.97
CA MET A 169 4.85 8.58 28.41
C MET A 169 4.34 9.52 29.52
N LEU A 170 3.14 10.09 29.37
CA LEU A 170 2.55 10.95 30.39
C LEU A 170 2.32 10.20 31.69
N THR A 171 1.77 8.99 31.66
CA THR A 171 1.56 8.15 32.83
C THR A 171 2.88 7.83 33.55
N GLN A 172 3.94 7.46 32.79
CA GLN A 172 5.26 7.21 33.38
C GLN A 172 5.90 8.46 33.99
N MET A 173 5.68 9.64 33.40
CA MET A 173 6.14 10.90 33.97
C MET A 173 5.39 11.23 35.27
N GLU A 174 4.06 11.04 35.34
CA GLU A 174 3.28 11.24 36.54
C GLU A 174 3.71 10.30 37.66
N GLU A 175 3.90 9.01 37.37
CA GLU A 175 4.41 8.03 38.35
C GLU A 175 5.82 8.42 38.86
N SER A 176 6.69 8.87 37.98
CA SER A 176 8.04 9.32 38.36
C SER A 176 8.02 10.57 39.23
N LEU A 177 7.13 11.53 38.97
CA LEU A 177 6.96 12.73 39.79
C LEU A 177 6.43 12.37 41.17
N THR A 178 5.46 11.47 41.27
CA THR A 178 4.92 11.01 42.56
C THR A 178 6.01 10.36 43.42
N LEU A 179 6.85 9.51 42.83
CA LEU A 179 7.98 8.90 43.54
C LEU A 179 9.01 9.92 44.03
N ILE A 180 9.26 10.98 43.27
CA ILE A 180 10.16 12.07 43.65
C ILE A 180 9.56 12.88 44.83
N GLU A 181 8.27 13.18 44.77
CA GLU A 181 7.57 13.89 45.87
C GLU A 181 7.57 13.08 47.17
N GLU A 182 7.31 11.77 47.11
CA GLU A 182 7.38 10.86 48.25
C GLU A 182 8.80 10.80 48.87
N ALA A 183 9.83 10.72 48.00
CA ALA A 183 11.21 10.72 48.44
C ALA A 183 11.62 12.04 49.09
N LEU A 184 11.19 13.18 48.57
CA LEU A 184 11.39 14.50 49.19
C LEU A 184 10.70 14.64 50.53
N HIS A 185 9.46 14.16 50.65
CA HIS A 185 8.70 14.17 51.93
C HIS A 185 9.36 13.30 52.99
N SER A 186 9.87 12.13 52.62
CA SER A 186 10.59 11.24 53.52
C SER A 186 11.90 11.88 54.04
N HIS A 187 12.64 12.60 53.21
CA HIS A 187 13.86 13.31 53.57
C HIS A 187 13.60 14.50 54.48
N LEU A 188 12.53 15.26 54.26
CA LEU A 188 12.15 16.40 55.10
C LEU A 188 11.70 15.97 56.52
N ASN A 189 11.06 14.81 56.61
CA ASN A 189 10.61 14.29 57.93
C ASN A 189 11.72 13.61 58.74
N MET A 190 12.84 13.22 58.13
CA MET A 190 14.00 12.68 58.86
C MET A 190 14.98 13.75 59.36
N GLY A 191 14.87 15.01 58.93
CA GLY A 191 15.72 16.13 59.33
C GLY A 191 15.23 16.96 60.52
N GLY A 192 14.15 16.59 61.21
CA GLY A 192 13.52 17.31 62.31
C GLY A 192 13.76 16.74 63.70
N GLY A 193 14.90 16.12 63.96
CA GLY A 193 15.27 15.59 65.29
C GLY A 193 16.63 16.10 65.74
N ILE A 194 16.64 17.29 66.34
CA ILE A 194 17.66 17.78 67.35
C ILE A 194 16.92 18.35 68.49
#